data_aeb7338b8f495350d59019908bdd4a84
#
_entry.id   aeb7338b8f495350d59019908bdd4a84
#
_cell.length_a   1.000
_cell.length_b   1.000
_cell.length_c   1.000
_cell.angle_alpha   90.00
_cell.angle_beta   90.00
_cell.angle_gamma   90.00
#
_symmetry.space_group_name_H-M   'P 1'
#
loop_
_entity.id
_entity.type
_entity.pdbx_description
1 polymer ?
#
loop_
_entity_poly.entity_id
_entity_poly.type
_entity_poly.pdbx_seq_one_letter_code
_entity_poly.pdbx_strand_id
1 'polypeptide(L)'
;MASVPLNAKRAAKALAFFNRLKLPDVAGNPPLSEACGEWFRDLLCAFLASEDPETKRRLVWELLCMVPKKNSKTCYVAALGLTALYMEEAPNRQMLIVAPSQNISERCFGFAQGMIRLDERLNKIFKVQDHLKCITRRKTGTQLDVKSFDTQIVVGEIPILTIIDELHELGKRAKAAAVMQQIRGGGITMQGGQVLMITTQSDEQPAGIWKTELKKARDIRDGKGGSAPIMLPVLYEFPQNLQRDQSYWRDQSKWPLLLPNLGRSIDPQRLVDDYLNNGRATDETEQIWASQHLNIEIGVGIGDDGWRGADYWEAGGDASLANLDVVLARSEVVTFGGDGGGLDDLLGAAVIGREKITRRWLIWNHAFAHEKVLEVRKDIAPRLLDFAEERSLTICKSAAELMAKFGDLFARVLASGKLPEKDGVGLDPNNVAAMIEQLMSRGMPDTMLRRLIQGPALSPAWWGMEMKLADGTLSHAGLALMNWVVGNAKVEPRGNGILITKQQAGRAKIDPLIATAEAAILMSWNPAARMGSIFERPELWQTDEQAAGNEVAILPQ
;
A
#
# COMPACT_ATOMS: atom_id res chain seq x y z
N MET A 1 -2.44 -25.56 11.50
CA MET A 1 -3.22 -25.26 10.27
C MET A 1 -4.65 -25.71 10.52
N ALA A 2 -5.68 -24.92 10.12
CA ALA A 2 -7.06 -25.40 10.21
C ALA A 2 -7.19 -26.69 9.41
N SER A 3 -7.93 -27.69 9.92
CA SER A 3 -8.15 -28.93 9.20
C SER A 3 -9.08 -28.66 8.02
N VAL A 4 -8.53 -28.67 6.81
CA VAL A 4 -9.28 -28.51 5.56
C VAL A 4 -9.51 -29.91 4.99
N PRO A 5 -10.74 -30.31 4.63
CA PRO A 5 -10.99 -31.59 3.95
C PRO A 5 -10.18 -31.71 2.68
N LEU A 6 -9.53 -32.85 2.48
CA LEU A 6 -8.66 -33.10 1.34
C LEU A 6 -9.17 -34.28 0.50
N ASN A 7 -9.11 -34.13 -0.81
CA ASN A 7 -9.18 -35.27 -1.71
C ASN A 7 -7.86 -36.05 -1.64
N ALA A 8 -7.88 -37.19 -0.95
CA ALA A 8 -6.69 -38.00 -0.67
C ALA A 8 -5.92 -38.42 -1.94
N LYS A 9 -6.64 -38.81 -3.02
CA LYS A 9 -6.01 -39.21 -4.29
C LYS A 9 -5.30 -38.02 -4.96
N ARG A 10 -5.94 -36.87 -4.94
CA ARG A 10 -5.38 -35.63 -5.52
C ARG A 10 -4.18 -35.15 -4.71
N ALA A 11 -4.25 -35.17 -3.38
CA ALA A 11 -3.14 -34.84 -2.50
C ALA A 11 -1.94 -35.77 -2.70
N ALA A 12 -2.17 -37.09 -2.74
CA ALA A 12 -1.12 -38.09 -2.99
C ALA A 12 -0.44 -37.89 -4.37
N LYS A 13 -1.23 -37.61 -5.42
CA LYS A 13 -0.70 -37.31 -6.75
C LYS A 13 0.17 -36.05 -6.76
N ALA A 14 -0.28 -34.99 -6.11
CA ALA A 14 0.46 -33.72 -5.99
C ALA A 14 1.78 -33.93 -5.25
N LEU A 15 1.74 -34.55 -4.07
CA LEU A 15 2.93 -34.83 -3.27
C LEU A 15 3.92 -35.75 -3.98
N ALA A 16 3.44 -36.81 -4.64
CA ALA A 16 4.30 -37.72 -5.38
C ALA A 16 5.07 -37.03 -6.49
N PHE A 17 4.45 -36.09 -7.19
CA PHE A 17 5.13 -35.28 -8.21
C PHE A 17 6.07 -34.25 -7.57
N PHE A 18 5.59 -33.44 -6.65
CA PHE A 18 6.35 -32.39 -5.97
C PHE A 18 7.61 -32.93 -5.31
N ASN A 19 7.50 -34.02 -4.55
CA ASN A 19 8.60 -34.60 -3.79
C ASN A 19 9.75 -35.13 -4.69
N ARG A 20 9.49 -35.37 -5.95
CA ARG A 20 10.52 -35.84 -6.92
C ARG A 20 11.27 -34.71 -7.59
N LEU A 21 10.75 -33.50 -7.56
CA LEU A 21 11.45 -32.31 -8.09
C LEU A 21 12.75 -32.11 -7.31
N LYS A 22 13.83 -31.76 -8.00
CA LYS A 22 15.15 -31.58 -7.42
C LYS A 22 15.53 -30.10 -7.36
N LEU A 23 16.22 -29.69 -6.30
CA LEU A 23 16.72 -28.32 -6.17
C LEU A 23 17.90 -28.10 -7.15
N PRO A 24 17.79 -27.14 -8.10
CA PRO A 24 18.83 -26.95 -9.12
C PRO A 24 20.04 -26.15 -8.61
N ASP A 25 19.90 -25.41 -7.52
CA ASP A 25 20.89 -24.48 -6.96
C ASP A 25 21.58 -25.00 -5.68
N VAL A 26 21.30 -26.25 -5.30
CA VAL A 26 21.90 -26.87 -4.13
C VAL A 26 22.81 -28.01 -4.57
N ALA A 27 24.00 -28.09 -3.98
CA ALA A 27 24.96 -29.17 -4.27
C ALA A 27 24.31 -30.54 -4.04
N GLY A 28 24.53 -31.47 -4.99
CA GLY A 28 23.92 -32.80 -4.95
C GLY A 28 22.47 -32.85 -5.44
N ASN A 29 21.87 -31.71 -5.75
CA ASN A 29 20.49 -31.57 -6.25
C ASN A 29 19.49 -32.43 -5.46
N PRO A 30 19.34 -32.23 -4.15
CA PRO A 30 18.47 -33.07 -3.34
C PRO A 30 17.00 -32.93 -3.79
N PRO A 31 16.21 -34.03 -3.70
CA PRO A 31 14.80 -33.99 -4.01
C PRO A 31 14.04 -33.19 -2.95
N LEU A 32 12.90 -32.60 -3.33
CA LEU A 32 12.06 -31.83 -2.42
C LEU A 32 11.46 -32.69 -1.29
N SER A 33 11.41 -34.01 -1.43
CA SER A 33 11.08 -34.91 -0.32
C SER A 33 12.02 -34.77 0.87
N GLU A 34 13.28 -34.39 0.63
CA GLU A 34 14.31 -34.20 1.64
C GLU A 34 14.51 -32.70 1.99
N ALA A 35 14.60 -31.88 0.95
CA ALA A 35 14.96 -30.47 1.07
C ALA A 35 13.80 -29.55 1.50
N CYS A 36 12.55 -29.93 1.24
CA CYS A 36 11.38 -29.14 1.57
C CYS A 36 10.81 -29.52 2.96
N GLY A 37 10.50 -28.53 3.78
CA GLY A 37 9.84 -28.74 5.07
C GLY A 37 8.39 -29.22 4.91
N GLU A 38 7.85 -29.89 5.94
CA GLU A 38 6.44 -30.32 5.96
C GLU A 38 5.46 -29.17 5.77
N TRP A 39 5.77 -28.05 6.34
CA TRP A 39 4.94 -26.86 6.27
C TRP A 39 4.50 -26.47 4.84
N PHE A 40 5.40 -26.58 3.87
CA PHE A 40 5.07 -26.27 2.48
C PHE A 40 4.37 -27.42 1.76
N ARG A 41 4.68 -28.66 2.12
CA ARG A 41 3.95 -29.84 1.61
C ARG A 41 2.50 -29.85 2.08
N ASP A 42 2.23 -29.45 3.32
CA ASP A 42 0.87 -29.26 3.86
C ASP A 42 0.14 -28.12 3.14
N LEU A 43 0.83 -27.00 2.91
CA LEU A 43 0.31 -25.89 2.13
C LEU A 43 -0.04 -26.32 0.69
N LEU A 44 0.85 -27.06 0.04
CA LEU A 44 0.63 -27.61 -1.29
C LEU A 44 -0.64 -28.47 -1.34
N CYS A 45 -0.81 -29.39 -0.37
CA CYS A 45 -2.00 -30.24 -0.28
C CYS A 45 -3.27 -29.43 -0.02
N ALA A 46 -3.23 -28.52 0.93
CA ALA A 46 -4.36 -27.65 1.25
C ALA A 46 -4.79 -26.82 0.03
N PHE A 47 -3.83 -26.31 -0.73
CA PHE A 47 -4.12 -25.46 -1.89
C PHE A 47 -4.58 -26.25 -3.11
N LEU A 48 -3.90 -27.36 -3.46
CA LEU A 48 -4.19 -28.10 -4.69
C LEU A 48 -5.25 -29.20 -4.52
N ALA A 49 -5.52 -29.68 -3.29
CA ALA A 49 -6.35 -30.83 -3.07
C ALA A 49 -7.50 -30.63 -2.06
N SER A 50 -7.71 -29.41 -1.54
CA SER A 50 -8.87 -29.15 -0.70
C SER A 50 -10.16 -29.21 -1.52
N GLU A 51 -11.10 -30.03 -1.06
CA GLU A 51 -12.34 -30.31 -1.77
C GLU A 51 -13.43 -30.66 -0.78
N ASP A 52 -14.60 -30.10 -0.99
CA ASP A 52 -15.80 -30.47 -0.26
C ASP A 52 -16.16 -31.92 -0.57
N PRO A 53 -16.32 -32.79 0.43
CA PRO A 53 -16.51 -34.22 0.19
C PRO A 53 -17.83 -34.54 -0.52
N GLU A 54 -18.86 -33.71 -0.42
CA GLU A 54 -20.17 -33.92 -1.02
C GLU A 54 -20.28 -33.25 -2.40
N THR A 55 -20.02 -31.96 -2.47
CA THR A 55 -20.20 -31.15 -3.68
C THR A 55 -19.03 -31.25 -4.66
N LYS A 56 -17.89 -31.80 -4.23
CA LYS A 56 -16.63 -31.87 -4.99
C LYS A 56 -16.10 -30.49 -5.41
N ARG A 57 -16.62 -29.44 -4.81
CA ARG A 57 -16.14 -28.08 -5.03
C ARG A 57 -14.86 -27.83 -4.25
N ARG A 58 -13.98 -27.04 -4.83
CA ARG A 58 -12.77 -26.58 -4.18
C ARG A 58 -13.12 -25.69 -2.99
N LEU A 59 -12.45 -25.86 -1.85
CA LEU A 59 -12.67 -25.07 -0.64
C LEU A 59 -11.71 -23.89 -0.54
N VAL A 60 -10.45 -24.07 -0.95
CA VAL A 60 -9.43 -23.01 -0.91
C VAL A 60 -9.30 -22.41 -2.30
N TRP A 61 -9.87 -21.24 -2.50
CA TRP A 61 -9.75 -20.44 -3.72
C TRP A 61 -8.59 -19.47 -3.67
N GLU A 62 -8.33 -18.94 -2.49
CA GLU A 62 -7.21 -18.05 -2.23
C GLU A 62 -6.35 -18.64 -1.09
N LEU A 63 -5.05 -18.43 -1.16
CA LEU A 63 -4.13 -18.72 -0.08
C LEU A 63 -3.17 -17.55 0.06
N LEU A 64 -3.06 -17.01 1.29
CA LEU A 64 -2.05 -16.02 1.61
C LEU A 64 -1.04 -16.64 2.57
N CYS A 65 0.20 -16.78 2.12
CA CYS A 65 1.31 -17.29 2.92
C CYS A 65 2.31 -16.17 3.20
N MET A 66 2.40 -15.75 4.46
CA MET A 66 3.47 -14.86 4.92
C MET A 66 4.48 -15.65 5.72
N VAL A 67 5.70 -15.75 5.22
CA VAL A 67 6.82 -16.45 5.87
C VAL A 67 8.10 -15.64 5.72
N PRO A 68 8.99 -15.56 6.73
CA PRO A 68 10.18 -14.73 6.69
C PRO A 68 11.12 -15.03 5.52
N LYS A 69 12.05 -14.13 5.21
CA LYS A 69 13.07 -14.32 4.16
C LYS A 69 13.88 -15.59 4.39
N LYS A 70 14.46 -16.11 3.29
CA LYS A 70 15.31 -17.32 3.28
C LYS A 70 14.59 -18.65 3.52
N ASN A 71 13.26 -18.67 3.64
CA ASN A 71 12.46 -19.91 3.71
C ASN A 71 12.15 -20.53 2.33
N SER A 72 12.98 -20.29 1.32
CA SER A 72 12.90 -20.89 -0.05
C SER A 72 11.60 -20.63 -0.82
N LYS A 73 10.88 -19.55 -0.51
CA LYS A 73 9.58 -19.20 -1.11
C LYS A 73 9.55 -19.32 -2.63
N THR A 74 10.40 -18.57 -3.33
CA THR A 74 10.43 -18.49 -4.80
C THR A 74 10.70 -19.85 -5.45
N CYS A 75 11.61 -20.66 -4.88
CA CYS A 75 11.90 -22.00 -5.36
C CYS A 75 10.70 -22.96 -5.18
N TYR A 76 10.08 -22.91 -3.99
CA TYR A 76 8.92 -23.77 -3.69
C TYR A 76 7.68 -23.36 -4.50
N VAL A 77 7.50 -22.06 -4.77
CA VAL A 77 6.46 -21.55 -5.66
C VAL A 77 6.64 -22.05 -7.10
N ALA A 78 7.87 -22.04 -7.60
CA ALA A 78 8.18 -22.61 -8.92
C ALA A 78 7.83 -24.11 -8.98
N ALA A 79 8.16 -24.87 -7.94
CA ALA A 79 7.82 -26.29 -7.82
C ALA A 79 6.31 -26.53 -7.70
N LEU A 80 5.57 -25.68 -6.96
CA LEU A 80 4.11 -25.72 -6.87
C LEU A 80 3.48 -25.44 -8.24
N GLY A 81 3.97 -24.41 -8.96
CA GLY A 81 3.51 -24.10 -10.31
C GLY A 81 3.69 -25.27 -11.28
N LEU A 82 4.86 -25.93 -11.26
CA LEU A 82 5.10 -27.15 -12.05
C LEU A 82 4.17 -28.31 -11.63
N THR A 83 3.90 -28.44 -10.34
CA THR A 83 2.99 -29.48 -9.83
C THR A 83 1.56 -29.22 -10.28
N ALA A 84 1.09 -27.98 -10.19
CA ALA A 84 -0.22 -27.59 -10.69
C ALA A 84 -0.34 -27.82 -12.19
N LEU A 85 0.67 -27.43 -12.97
CA LEU A 85 0.74 -27.66 -14.42
C LEU A 85 0.69 -29.16 -14.76
N TYR A 86 1.41 -30.00 -14.00
CA TYR A 86 1.36 -31.45 -14.16
C TYR A 86 -0.01 -32.05 -13.85
N MET A 87 -0.72 -31.48 -12.90
CA MET A 87 -2.03 -32.00 -12.45
C MET A 87 -3.20 -31.55 -13.31
N GLU A 88 -3.05 -30.49 -14.11
CA GLU A 88 -4.13 -29.96 -14.94
C GLU A 88 -4.37 -30.83 -16.17
N GLU A 89 -5.55 -31.44 -16.27
CA GLU A 89 -5.91 -32.34 -17.37
C GLU A 89 -6.73 -31.62 -18.47
N ALA A 90 -7.29 -30.46 -18.19
CA ALA A 90 -8.01 -29.70 -19.20
C ALA A 90 -7.05 -29.08 -20.23
N PRO A 91 -7.43 -29.05 -21.51
CA PRO A 91 -6.54 -28.58 -22.58
C PRO A 91 -6.48 -27.04 -22.62
N ASN A 92 -5.30 -26.56 -23.09
CA ASN A 92 -5.07 -25.15 -23.44
C ASN A 92 -5.43 -24.16 -22.32
N ARG A 93 -5.14 -24.52 -21.06
CA ARG A 93 -5.32 -23.62 -19.93
C ARG A 93 -4.08 -22.76 -19.72
N GLN A 94 -4.27 -21.65 -19.04
CA GLN A 94 -3.20 -20.74 -18.68
C GLN A 94 -3.04 -20.67 -17.16
N MET A 95 -1.80 -20.68 -16.71
CA MET A 95 -1.38 -20.43 -15.34
C MET A 95 -0.34 -19.33 -15.35
N LEU A 96 -0.31 -18.51 -14.30
CA LEU A 96 0.54 -17.33 -14.25
C LEU A 96 1.27 -17.27 -12.90
N ILE A 97 2.59 -17.05 -12.95
CA ILE A 97 3.38 -16.60 -11.79
C ILE A 97 3.76 -15.15 -12.04
N VAL A 98 3.41 -14.28 -11.10
CA VAL A 98 3.69 -12.85 -11.15
C VAL A 98 4.69 -12.50 -10.05
N ALA A 99 5.78 -11.84 -10.43
CA ALA A 99 6.78 -11.33 -9.51
C ALA A 99 6.92 -9.79 -9.65
N PRO A 100 7.35 -9.06 -8.60
CA PRO A 100 7.39 -7.60 -8.61
C PRO A 100 8.41 -6.99 -9.59
N SER A 101 9.42 -7.75 -9.99
CA SER A 101 10.45 -7.30 -10.94
C SER A 101 10.86 -8.41 -11.89
N GLN A 102 11.46 -8.03 -13.03
CA GLN A 102 11.97 -8.96 -14.01
C GLN A 102 13.03 -9.91 -13.40
N ASN A 103 13.94 -9.42 -12.58
CA ASN A 103 14.98 -10.25 -11.96
C ASN A 103 14.38 -11.35 -11.06
N ILE A 104 13.33 -11.06 -10.32
CA ILE A 104 12.66 -12.04 -9.46
C ILE A 104 11.89 -13.06 -10.31
N SER A 105 11.21 -12.60 -11.36
CA SER A 105 10.51 -13.49 -12.29
C SER A 105 11.48 -14.43 -13.03
N GLU A 106 12.61 -13.92 -13.49
CA GLU A 106 13.66 -14.72 -14.13
C GLU A 106 14.24 -15.77 -13.18
N ARG A 107 14.44 -15.42 -11.91
CA ARG A 107 14.89 -16.37 -10.90
C ARG A 107 13.86 -17.47 -10.64
N CYS A 108 12.58 -17.12 -10.52
CA CYS A 108 11.51 -18.10 -10.37
C CYS A 108 11.44 -19.06 -11.57
N PHE A 109 11.49 -18.51 -12.78
CA PHE A 109 11.53 -19.32 -14.01
C PHE A 109 12.77 -20.21 -14.05
N GLY A 110 13.94 -19.70 -13.66
CA GLY A 110 15.21 -20.46 -13.59
C GLY A 110 15.10 -21.68 -12.67
N PHE A 111 14.42 -21.56 -11.53
CA PHE A 111 14.16 -22.72 -10.66
C PHE A 111 13.29 -23.77 -11.37
N ALA A 112 12.18 -23.36 -11.97
CA ALA A 112 11.29 -24.29 -12.69
C ALA A 112 12.01 -24.98 -13.86
N GLN A 113 12.75 -24.22 -14.67
CA GLN A 113 13.55 -24.73 -15.78
C GLN A 113 14.63 -25.69 -15.28
N GLY A 114 15.35 -25.34 -14.20
CA GLY A 114 16.39 -26.15 -13.60
C GLY A 114 15.85 -27.50 -13.10
N MET A 115 14.71 -27.49 -12.41
CA MET A 115 14.04 -28.73 -11.98
C MET A 115 13.69 -29.66 -13.14
N ILE A 116 13.22 -29.10 -14.27
CA ILE A 116 12.90 -29.86 -15.47
C ILE A 116 14.18 -30.45 -16.07
N ARG A 117 15.26 -29.68 -16.17
CA ARG A 117 16.54 -30.13 -16.75
C ARG A 117 17.20 -31.25 -15.96
N LEU A 118 16.95 -31.34 -14.66
CA LEU A 118 17.51 -32.36 -13.77
C LEU A 118 16.79 -33.73 -13.85
N ASP A 119 15.71 -33.85 -14.62
CA ASP A 119 14.98 -35.10 -14.82
C ASP A 119 14.52 -35.25 -16.28
N GLU A 120 15.12 -36.22 -17.02
CA GLU A 120 14.77 -36.48 -18.42
C GLU A 120 13.29 -36.81 -18.65
N ARG A 121 12.60 -37.35 -17.63
CA ARG A 121 11.16 -37.64 -17.73
C ARG A 121 10.36 -36.35 -17.76
N LEU A 122 10.80 -35.32 -16.99
CA LEU A 122 10.17 -34.00 -17.01
C LEU A 122 10.39 -33.32 -18.36
N ASN A 123 11.54 -33.47 -19.01
CA ASN A 123 11.78 -32.97 -20.36
C ASN A 123 10.83 -33.59 -21.42
N LYS A 124 10.37 -34.83 -21.19
CA LYS A 124 9.36 -35.48 -22.05
C LYS A 124 7.95 -34.97 -21.79
N ILE A 125 7.67 -34.53 -20.56
CA ILE A 125 6.36 -34.02 -20.14
C ILE A 125 6.19 -32.55 -20.51
N PHE A 126 7.22 -31.71 -20.29
CA PHE A 126 7.20 -30.28 -20.48
C PHE A 126 8.02 -29.80 -21.66
N LYS A 127 7.59 -28.69 -22.27
CA LYS A 127 8.35 -27.93 -23.25
C LYS A 127 8.70 -26.58 -22.60
N VAL A 128 9.99 -26.30 -22.44
CA VAL A 128 10.48 -25.02 -21.90
C VAL A 128 10.78 -24.07 -23.05
N GLN A 129 10.25 -22.85 -22.98
CA GLN A 129 10.47 -21.76 -23.94
C GLN A 129 11.09 -20.58 -23.18
N ASP A 130 12.41 -20.58 -23.08
CA ASP A 130 13.18 -19.65 -22.25
C ASP A 130 12.96 -18.17 -22.62
N HIS A 131 12.94 -17.88 -23.92
CA HIS A 131 12.75 -16.52 -24.45
C HIS A 131 11.35 -15.94 -24.13
N LEU A 132 10.35 -16.80 -23.88
CA LEU A 132 8.98 -16.42 -23.48
C LEU A 132 8.74 -16.54 -21.99
N LYS A 133 9.69 -17.11 -21.24
CA LYS A 133 9.53 -17.50 -19.83
C LYS A 133 8.27 -18.35 -19.60
N CYS A 134 8.02 -19.27 -20.53
CA CYS A 134 6.84 -20.12 -20.60
C CYS A 134 7.22 -21.60 -20.53
N ILE A 135 6.45 -22.39 -19.79
CA ILE A 135 6.55 -23.85 -19.69
C ILE A 135 5.22 -24.44 -20.10
N THR A 136 5.22 -25.25 -21.15
CA THR A 136 4.01 -25.88 -21.69
C THR A 136 3.99 -27.39 -21.36
N ARG A 137 2.90 -27.87 -20.82
CA ARG A 137 2.65 -29.32 -20.67
C ARG A 137 2.28 -29.90 -22.03
N ARG A 138 3.11 -30.79 -22.58
CA ARG A 138 2.96 -31.31 -23.96
C ARG A 138 1.63 -32.04 -24.21
N LYS A 139 1.11 -32.77 -23.19
CA LYS A 139 -0.13 -33.53 -23.31
C LYS A 139 -1.36 -32.66 -23.48
N THR A 140 -1.44 -31.56 -22.75
CA THR A 140 -2.65 -30.73 -22.68
C THR A 140 -2.52 -29.38 -23.39
N GLY A 141 -1.32 -28.95 -23.75
CA GLY A 141 -1.07 -27.61 -24.27
C GLY A 141 -1.20 -26.50 -23.21
N THR A 142 -1.50 -26.88 -21.96
CA THR A 142 -1.60 -25.92 -20.85
C THR A 142 -0.25 -25.28 -20.56
N GLN A 143 -0.24 -23.98 -20.29
CA GLN A 143 0.95 -23.16 -20.15
C GLN A 143 1.07 -22.59 -18.73
N LEU A 144 2.30 -22.49 -18.25
CA LEU A 144 2.69 -21.75 -17.07
C LEU A 144 3.63 -20.63 -17.50
N ASP A 145 3.15 -19.41 -17.44
CA ASP A 145 3.92 -18.22 -17.76
C ASP A 145 4.49 -17.59 -16.48
N VAL A 146 5.73 -17.10 -16.55
CA VAL A 146 6.37 -16.37 -15.45
C VAL A 146 6.64 -14.95 -15.94
N LYS A 147 5.97 -13.97 -15.32
CA LYS A 147 5.98 -12.58 -15.77
C LYS A 147 6.32 -11.64 -14.61
N SER A 148 6.90 -10.48 -14.93
CA SER A 148 6.97 -9.37 -14.00
C SER A 148 5.62 -8.66 -13.92
N PHE A 149 5.35 -8.02 -12.78
CA PHE A 149 4.13 -7.26 -12.58
C PHE A 149 4.06 -6.07 -13.52
N ASP A 150 3.16 -6.17 -14.47
CA ASP A 150 2.74 -5.06 -15.33
C ASP A 150 1.22 -5.08 -15.41
N THR A 151 0.59 -3.93 -15.18
CA THR A 151 -0.87 -3.81 -15.19
C THR A 151 -1.50 -4.19 -16.52
N GLN A 152 -0.80 -4.01 -17.64
CA GLN A 152 -1.30 -4.33 -18.97
C GLN A 152 -1.28 -5.84 -19.27
N ILE A 153 -0.32 -6.56 -18.71
CA ILE A 153 -0.13 -8.00 -18.97
C ILE A 153 -1.22 -8.84 -18.27
N VAL A 154 -1.70 -8.40 -17.11
CA VAL A 154 -2.69 -9.14 -16.32
C VAL A 154 -4.13 -8.90 -16.78
N VAL A 155 -4.39 -7.76 -17.44
CA VAL A 155 -5.74 -7.30 -17.82
C VAL A 155 -6.39 -8.10 -18.96
N GLY A 156 -5.63 -8.84 -19.76
CA GLY A 156 -6.18 -9.59 -20.90
C GLY A 156 -6.29 -11.10 -20.70
N GLU A 157 -5.81 -11.64 -19.59
CA GLU A 157 -5.68 -13.08 -19.36
C GLU A 157 -6.65 -13.56 -18.28
N ILE A 158 -7.20 -14.77 -18.44
CA ILE A 158 -8.07 -15.42 -17.43
C ILE A 158 -7.38 -16.71 -16.99
N PRO A 159 -6.33 -16.62 -16.13
CA PRO A 159 -5.60 -17.81 -15.70
C PRO A 159 -6.43 -18.61 -14.70
N ILE A 160 -6.31 -19.95 -14.78
CA ILE A 160 -6.92 -20.86 -13.80
C ILE A 160 -6.12 -20.95 -12.49
N LEU A 161 -4.91 -20.47 -12.51
CA LEU A 161 -4.03 -20.33 -11.35
C LEU A 161 -3.21 -19.05 -11.52
N THR A 162 -3.26 -18.18 -10.54
CA THR A 162 -2.34 -17.05 -10.42
C THR A 162 -1.54 -17.17 -9.13
N ILE A 163 -0.22 -17.14 -9.25
CA ILE A 163 0.69 -17.11 -8.10
C ILE A 163 1.35 -15.73 -8.06
N ILE A 164 1.25 -15.05 -6.94
CA ILE A 164 1.85 -13.74 -6.71
C ILE A 164 2.99 -13.93 -5.71
N ASP A 165 4.23 -13.77 -6.19
CA ASP A 165 5.42 -13.82 -5.34
C ASP A 165 5.77 -12.40 -4.87
N GLU A 166 6.13 -12.28 -3.58
CA GLU A 166 6.45 -11.03 -2.89
C GLU A 166 5.33 -9.97 -2.96
N LEU A 167 4.12 -10.34 -2.52
CA LEU A 167 2.94 -9.48 -2.52
C LEU A 167 3.18 -8.13 -1.83
N HIS A 168 4.01 -8.07 -0.77
CA HIS A 168 4.32 -6.83 -0.06
C HIS A 168 4.94 -5.76 -0.98
N GLU A 169 5.72 -6.17 -1.99
CA GLU A 169 6.28 -5.25 -2.97
C GLU A 169 5.20 -4.67 -3.91
N LEU A 170 4.15 -5.45 -4.20
CA LEU A 170 3.00 -4.94 -4.96
C LEU A 170 2.17 -3.95 -4.15
N GLY A 171 2.18 -4.06 -2.82
CA GLY A 171 1.55 -3.07 -1.93
C GLY A 171 2.09 -1.65 -2.09
N LYS A 172 3.31 -1.51 -2.64
CA LYS A 172 3.93 -0.23 -2.96
C LYS A 172 3.40 0.40 -4.26
N ARG A 173 2.60 -0.34 -5.06
CA ARG A 173 2.09 0.08 -6.37
C ARG A 173 0.62 0.52 -6.25
N ALA A 174 0.32 1.74 -6.71
CA ALA A 174 -1.01 2.32 -6.62
C ALA A 174 -2.11 1.51 -7.35
N LYS A 175 -1.78 0.91 -8.49
CA LYS A 175 -2.71 0.12 -9.31
C LYS A 175 -2.89 -1.32 -8.86
N ALA A 176 -2.13 -1.80 -7.88
CA ALA A 176 -2.14 -3.21 -7.50
C ALA A 176 -3.52 -3.70 -7.02
N ALA A 177 -4.29 -2.83 -6.34
CA ALA A 177 -5.65 -3.16 -5.90
C ALA A 177 -6.59 -3.46 -7.08
N ALA A 178 -6.55 -2.64 -8.14
CA ALA A 178 -7.36 -2.84 -9.34
C ALA A 178 -6.97 -4.13 -10.08
N VAL A 179 -5.67 -4.43 -10.17
CA VAL A 179 -5.16 -5.66 -10.77
C VAL A 179 -5.61 -6.90 -9.98
N MET A 180 -5.53 -6.86 -8.65
CA MET A 180 -6.03 -7.95 -7.80
C MET A 180 -7.52 -8.19 -8.01
N GLN A 181 -8.31 -7.13 -8.16
CA GLN A 181 -9.74 -7.25 -8.42
C GLN A 181 -10.03 -7.89 -9.79
N GLN A 182 -9.22 -7.59 -10.80
CA GLN A 182 -9.31 -8.22 -12.13
C GLN A 182 -8.94 -9.69 -12.10
N ILE A 183 -7.85 -10.06 -11.40
CA ILE A 183 -7.45 -11.46 -11.20
C ILE A 183 -8.59 -12.25 -10.56
N ARG A 184 -9.22 -11.70 -9.50
CA ARG A 184 -10.35 -12.32 -8.81
C ARG A 184 -11.59 -12.40 -9.71
N GLY A 185 -11.89 -11.34 -10.45
CA GLY A 185 -13.00 -11.29 -11.40
C GLY A 185 -12.89 -12.33 -12.52
N GLY A 186 -11.69 -12.52 -13.06
CA GLY A 186 -11.40 -13.55 -14.05
C GLY A 186 -11.66 -14.99 -13.52
N GLY A 187 -11.36 -15.23 -12.23
CA GLY A 187 -11.61 -16.53 -11.58
C GLY A 187 -13.08 -16.90 -11.41
N ILE A 188 -14.00 -15.93 -11.41
CA ILE A 188 -15.46 -16.17 -11.24
C ILE A 188 -16.05 -16.90 -12.46
N THR A 189 -15.52 -16.65 -13.66
CA THR A 189 -16.05 -17.21 -14.91
C THR A 189 -15.55 -18.61 -15.21
N MET A 190 -14.52 -19.09 -14.50
CA MET A 190 -13.89 -20.39 -14.74
C MET A 190 -13.96 -21.29 -13.51
N GLN A 191 -14.46 -22.50 -13.70
CA GLN A 191 -14.41 -23.51 -12.65
C GLN A 191 -12.95 -23.81 -12.31
N GLY A 192 -12.52 -23.49 -11.10
CA GLY A 192 -11.22 -23.85 -10.56
C GLY A 192 -10.15 -22.76 -10.54
N GLY A 193 -10.45 -21.50 -10.86
CA GLY A 193 -9.50 -20.39 -10.71
C GLY A 193 -9.02 -20.23 -9.26
N GLN A 194 -7.70 -20.19 -9.03
CA GLN A 194 -7.10 -20.05 -7.70
C GLN A 194 -6.07 -18.92 -7.68
N VAL A 195 -5.90 -18.30 -6.54
CA VAL A 195 -4.87 -17.29 -6.28
C VAL A 195 -4.02 -17.69 -5.08
N LEU A 196 -2.72 -17.86 -5.29
CA LEU A 196 -1.73 -18.03 -4.24
C LEU A 196 -0.94 -16.72 -4.10
N MET A 197 -0.97 -16.13 -2.93
CA MET A 197 -0.15 -14.97 -2.55
C MET A 197 0.91 -15.44 -1.57
N ILE A 198 2.19 -15.28 -1.90
CA ILE A 198 3.28 -15.63 -1.00
C ILE A 198 4.21 -14.43 -0.82
N THR A 199 4.63 -14.17 0.43
CA THR A 199 5.33 -12.95 0.75
C THR A 199 6.12 -13.05 2.05
N THR A 200 6.92 -12.02 2.34
CA THR A 200 7.43 -11.66 3.68
C THR A 200 6.68 -10.45 4.20
N GLN A 201 6.99 -10.03 5.42
CA GLN A 201 6.58 -8.71 5.89
C GLN A 201 7.30 -7.61 5.12
N SER A 202 6.65 -6.47 4.99
CA SER A 202 7.22 -5.28 4.36
C SER A 202 8.36 -4.70 5.19
N ASP A 203 9.38 -4.17 4.52
CA ASP A 203 10.45 -3.37 5.12
C ASP A 203 10.04 -1.91 5.40
N GLU A 204 8.78 -1.61 5.15
CA GLU A 204 8.08 -0.37 5.48
C GLU A 204 6.76 -0.72 6.19
N GLN A 205 6.08 0.27 6.74
CA GLN A 205 4.73 0.07 7.28
C GLN A 205 3.80 -0.48 6.17
N PRO A 206 3.01 -1.54 6.44
CA PRO A 206 2.11 -2.10 5.44
C PRO A 206 1.18 -1.04 4.83
N ALA A 207 1.15 -0.97 3.50
CA ALA A 207 0.37 -0.01 2.74
C ALA A 207 -0.36 -0.67 1.55
N GLY A 208 -1.30 0.05 0.96
CA GLY A 208 -2.02 -0.37 -0.25
C GLY A 208 -2.64 -1.76 -0.13
N ILE A 209 -2.54 -2.53 -1.21
CA ILE A 209 -3.12 -3.89 -1.28
C ILE A 209 -2.52 -4.83 -0.22
N TRP A 210 -1.25 -4.67 0.13
CA TRP A 210 -0.62 -5.51 1.16
C TRP A 210 -1.29 -5.33 2.52
N LYS A 211 -1.53 -4.08 2.95
CA LYS A 211 -2.25 -3.77 4.21
C LYS A 211 -3.64 -4.42 4.22
N THR A 212 -4.37 -4.29 3.11
CA THR A 212 -5.72 -4.82 2.97
C THR A 212 -5.75 -6.36 3.04
N GLU A 213 -4.87 -7.03 2.30
CA GLU A 213 -4.82 -8.49 2.28
C GLU A 213 -4.31 -9.08 3.59
N LEU A 214 -3.32 -8.45 4.23
CA LEU A 214 -2.81 -8.87 5.54
C LEU A 214 -3.90 -8.74 6.62
N LYS A 215 -4.63 -7.61 6.62
CA LYS A 215 -5.76 -7.42 7.53
C LYS A 215 -6.84 -8.48 7.31
N LYS A 216 -7.25 -8.72 6.07
CA LYS A 216 -8.23 -9.76 5.70
C LYS A 216 -7.78 -11.14 6.19
N ALA A 217 -6.50 -11.48 5.98
CA ALA A 217 -5.94 -12.77 6.40
C ALA A 217 -5.95 -12.92 7.93
N ARG A 218 -5.58 -11.87 8.66
CA ARG A 218 -5.64 -11.84 10.14
C ARG A 218 -7.06 -11.94 10.66
N ASP A 219 -8.01 -11.21 10.09
CA ASP A 219 -9.42 -11.26 10.44
C ASP A 219 -10.00 -12.67 10.27
N ILE A 220 -9.63 -13.37 9.18
CA ILE A 220 -10.03 -14.78 8.96
C ILE A 220 -9.39 -15.70 10.01
N ARG A 221 -8.08 -15.58 10.26
CA ARG A 221 -7.36 -16.34 11.28
C ARG A 221 -8.01 -16.18 12.66
N ASP A 222 -8.43 -14.98 12.99
CA ASP A 222 -9.00 -14.62 14.29
C ASP A 222 -10.52 -14.85 14.37
N GLY A 223 -11.11 -15.53 13.37
CA GLY A 223 -12.54 -15.88 13.34
C GLY A 223 -13.48 -14.73 13.00
N LYS A 224 -12.98 -13.61 12.49
CA LYS A 224 -13.74 -12.41 12.09
C LYS A 224 -14.07 -12.38 10.59
N GLY A 225 -13.62 -13.36 9.82
CA GLY A 225 -13.66 -13.39 8.34
C GLY A 225 -15.02 -13.78 7.72
N GLY A 226 -16.11 -13.74 8.46
CA GLY A 226 -17.43 -14.17 7.97
C GLY A 226 -17.64 -15.68 8.02
N SER A 227 -18.82 -16.16 7.54
CA SER A 227 -19.27 -17.55 7.69
C SER A 227 -18.63 -18.55 6.70
N ALA A 228 -18.09 -18.07 5.58
CA ALA A 228 -17.50 -18.92 4.52
C ALA A 228 -16.29 -18.26 3.86
N PRO A 229 -15.16 -18.14 4.55
CA PRO A 229 -13.96 -17.52 3.97
C PRO A 229 -13.41 -18.42 2.85
N ILE A 230 -13.13 -17.80 1.69
CA ILE A 230 -12.52 -18.49 0.54
C ILE A 230 -10.99 -18.48 0.57
N MET A 231 -10.40 -17.70 1.50
CA MET A 231 -8.96 -17.59 1.70
C MET A 231 -8.49 -18.44 2.87
N LEU A 232 -7.41 -19.19 2.66
CA LEU A 232 -6.65 -19.86 3.72
C LEU A 232 -5.47 -18.98 4.11
N PRO A 233 -5.47 -18.37 5.31
CA PRO A 233 -4.33 -17.62 5.81
C PRO A 233 -3.28 -18.56 6.43
N VAL A 234 -2.02 -18.40 6.04
CA VAL A 234 -0.85 -19.08 6.61
C VAL A 234 0.16 -18.00 7.01
N LEU A 235 0.12 -17.56 8.26
CA LEU A 235 0.88 -16.41 8.74
C LEU A 235 1.92 -16.86 9.77
N TYR A 236 3.19 -16.86 9.39
CA TYR A 236 4.33 -17.06 10.29
C TYR A 236 4.70 -15.73 10.92
N GLU A 237 3.93 -15.31 11.91
CA GLU A 237 4.12 -14.08 12.66
C GLU A 237 3.81 -14.29 14.15
N PHE A 238 4.44 -13.54 15.02
CA PHE A 238 4.02 -13.48 16.41
C PHE A 238 2.69 -12.71 16.56
N PRO A 239 1.87 -13.04 17.56
CA PRO A 239 0.74 -12.17 17.94
C PRO A 239 1.19 -10.73 18.16
N GLN A 240 0.33 -9.75 17.84
CA GLN A 240 0.69 -8.33 17.90
C GLN A 240 1.24 -7.86 19.25
N ASN A 241 0.70 -8.38 20.36
CA ASN A 241 1.20 -8.08 21.70
C ASN A 241 2.65 -8.55 21.91
N LEU A 242 3.03 -9.69 21.32
CA LEU A 242 4.40 -10.22 21.39
C LEU A 242 5.34 -9.53 20.38
N GLN A 243 4.81 -9.02 19.26
CA GLN A 243 5.59 -8.18 18.35
C GLN A 243 5.98 -6.85 19.02
N ARG A 244 5.11 -6.28 19.86
CA ARG A 244 5.41 -5.06 20.64
C ARG A 244 6.43 -5.29 21.75
N ASP A 245 6.56 -6.49 22.22
CA ASP A 245 7.57 -6.87 23.23
C ASP A 245 8.92 -7.17 22.55
N GLN A 246 9.77 -6.17 22.47
CA GLN A 246 11.10 -6.32 21.89
C GLN A 246 11.96 -7.36 22.62
N SER A 247 11.78 -7.53 23.93
CA SER A 247 12.52 -8.53 24.70
C SER A 247 12.14 -9.95 24.28
N TYR A 248 10.88 -10.16 23.88
CA TYR A 248 10.38 -11.45 23.44
C TYR A 248 10.97 -11.87 22.09
N TRP A 249 10.86 -11.03 21.05
CA TRP A 249 11.33 -11.43 19.73
C TRP A 249 12.83 -11.28 19.53
N ARG A 250 13.55 -10.52 20.39
CA ARG A 250 15.03 -10.52 20.47
C ARG A 250 15.59 -11.80 21.07
N ASP A 251 14.78 -12.58 21.79
CA ASP A 251 15.15 -13.89 22.29
C ASP A 251 15.23 -14.89 21.12
N GLN A 252 16.43 -15.26 20.75
CA GLN A 252 16.73 -16.17 19.65
C GLN A 252 16.07 -17.55 19.81
N SER A 253 15.76 -17.97 21.05
CA SER A 253 15.03 -19.22 21.31
C SER A 253 13.60 -19.24 20.77
N LYS A 254 13.03 -18.09 20.46
CA LYS A 254 11.68 -17.93 19.88
C LYS A 254 11.67 -17.98 18.35
N TRP A 255 12.80 -17.73 17.70
CA TRP A 255 12.90 -17.65 16.23
C TRP A 255 12.45 -18.92 15.48
N PRO A 256 12.73 -20.16 15.99
CA PRO A 256 12.24 -21.38 15.36
C PRO A 256 10.71 -21.42 15.15
N LEU A 257 9.93 -20.68 15.94
CA LEU A 257 8.48 -20.60 15.80
C LEU A 257 8.04 -19.94 14.48
N LEU A 258 8.88 -19.07 13.92
CA LEU A 258 8.61 -18.30 12.70
C LEU A 258 9.37 -18.84 11.48
N LEU A 259 10.40 -19.64 11.68
CA LEU A 259 11.35 -20.02 10.64
C LEU A 259 11.22 -21.53 10.30
N PRO A 260 10.22 -21.91 9.51
CA PRO A 260 9.93 -23.34 9.27
C PRO A 260 11.03 -24.06 8.45
N ASN A 261 11.96 -23.32 7.83
CA ASN A 261 13.12 -23.87 7.13
C ASN A 261 14.45 -23.67 7.91
N LEU A 262 14.38 -23.37 9.22
CA LEU A 262 15.58 -23.29 10.04
C LEU A 262 16.30 -24.64 10.06
N GLY A 263 17.61 -24.65 9.84
CA GLY A 263 18.41 -25.87 9.66
C GLY A 263 18.28 -26.55 8.28
N ARG A 264 17.47 -25.99 7.34
CA ARG A 264 17.38 -26.41 5.94
C ARG A 264 17.98 -25.38 5.00
N SER A 265 17.21 -24.32 4.67
CA SER A 265 17.70 -23.20 3.85
C SER A 265 18.23 -22.03 4.68
N ILE A 266 18.02 -22.06 5.98
CA ILE A 266 18.51 -21.06 6.93
C ILE A 266 19.49 -21.75 7.87
N ASP A 267 20.75 -21.29 7.85
CA ASP A 267 21.75 -21.68 8.84
C ASP A 267 21.49 -20.93 10.16
N PRO A 268 21.21 -21.64 11.27
CA PRO A 268 20.86 -20.99 12.53
C PRO A 268 21.97 -20.09 13.08
N GLN A 269 23.23 -20.52 12.98
CA GLN A 269 24.35 -19.75 13.52
C GLN A 269 24.58 -18.48 12.70
N ARG A 270 24.56 -18.59 11.36
CA ARG A 270 24.72 -17.42 10.49
C ARG A 270 23.60 -16.40 10.65
N LEU A 271 22.37 -16.83 10.93
CA LEU A 271 21.27 -15.93 11.20
C LEU A 271 21.50 -15.13 12.48
N VAL A 272 22.00 -15.79 13.54
CA VAL A 272 22.36 -15.13 14.80
C VAL A 272 23.53 -14.17 14.60
N ASP A 273 24.58 -14.60 13.90
CA ASP A 273 25.74 -13.77 13.63
C ASP A 273 25.37 -12.52 12.80
N ASP A 274 24.51 -12.68 11.80
CA ASP A 274 24.02 -11.56 10.99
C ASP A 274 23.18 -10.57 11.82
N TYR A 275 22.32 -11.06 12.70
CA TYR A 275 21.58 -10.21 13.62
C TYR A 275 22.49 -9.42 14.55
N LEU A 276 23.46 -10.07 15.18
CA LEU A 276 24.34 -9.44 16.15
C LEU A 276 25.30 -8.42 15.52
N ASN A 277 25.79 -8.69 14.30
CA ASN A 277 26.78 -7.86 13.64
C ASN A 277 26.18 -6.78 12.71
N ASN A 278 25.06 -7.07 12.07
CA ASN A 278 24.43 -6.19 11.07
C ASN A 278 23.05 -5.71 11.50
N GLY A 279 22.22 -6.60 12.02
CA GLY A 279 20.83 -6.30 12.37
C GLY A 279 20.72 -5.24 13.46
N ARG A 280 21.53 -5.33 14.50
CA ARG A 280 21.50 -4.43 15.66
C ARG A 280 22.39 -3.19 15.54
N ALA A 281 22.87 -2.85 14.35
CA ALA A 281 23.78 -1.71 14.17
C ALA A 281 23.11 -0.36 14.49
N THR A 282 21.86 -0.20 14.13
CA THR A 282 21.00 0.96 14.45
C THR A 282 19.55 0.49 14.64
N ASP A 283 18.71 1.31 15.26
CA ASP A 283 17.29 0.99 15.42
C ASP A 283 16.61 0.76 14.06
N GLU A 284 16.96 1.55 13.02
CA GLU A 284 16.44 1.40 11.67
C GLU A 284 16.85 0.06 11.03
N THR A 285 18.13 -0.31 11.15
CA THR A 285 18.60 -1.60 10.63
C THR A 285 17.96 -2.77 11.36
N GLU A 286 17.73 -2.66 12.69
CA GLU A 286 17.05 -3.70 13.46
C GLU A 286 15.58 -3.84 13.05
N GLN A 287 14.89 -2.73 12.77
CA GLN A 287 13.52 -2.75 12.25
C GLN A 287 13.44 -3.51 10.93
N ILE A 288 14.27 -3.13 9.96
CA ILE A 288 14.31 -3.77 8.65
C ILE A 288 14.67 -5.24 8.77
N TRP A 289 15.67 -5.56 9.60
CA TRP A 289 16.12 -6.93 9.82
C TRP A 289 14.98 -7.79 10.41
N ALA A 290 14.34 -7.30 11.49
CA ALA A 290 13.27 -8.00 12.17
C ALA A 290 12.04 -8.18 11.28
N SER A 291 11.69 -7.16 10.47
CA SER A 291 10.57 -7.29 9.51
C SER A 291 10.84 -8.37 8.47
N GLN A 292 12.07 -8.46 7.96
CA GLN A 292 12.43 -9.38 6.90
C GLN A 292 12.69 -10.81 7.39
N HIS A 293 13.30 -10.96 8.56
CA HIS A 293 13.75 -12.25 9.08
C HIS A 293 12.82 -12.85 10.15
N LEU A 294 11.94 -12.04 10.77
CA LEU A 294 11.01 -12.48 11.80
C LEU A 294 9.55 -12.06 11.51
N ASN A 295 9.28 -11.42 10.38
CA ASN A 295 7.97 -10.86 10.03
C ASN A 295 7.40 -9.90 11.10
N ILE A 296 8.27 -9.20 11.83
CA ILE A 296 7.83 -8.16 12.77
C ILE A 296 7.33 -6.97 11.95
N GLU A 297 6.10 -6.56 12.18
CA GLU A 297 5.49 -5.45 11.45
C GLU A 297 6.07 -4.12 11.91
N ILE A 298 6.57 -3.32 10.97
CA ILE A 298 7.02 -1.96 11.24
C ILE A 298 5.79 -1.10 11.59
N GLY A 299 5.89 -0.34 12.69
CA GLY A 299 4.78 0.40 13.27
C GLY A 299 4.00 -0.34 14.37
N VAL A 300 4.19 -1.66 14.51
CA VAL A 300 3.58 -2.46 15.58
C VAL A 300 4.63 -2.97 16.58
N GLY A 301 5.73 -3.53 16.07
CA GLY A 301 6.74 -4.18 16.90
C GLY A 301 7.94 -3.31 17.28
N ILE A 302 8.22 -2.28 16.48
CA ILE A 302 9.35 -1.37 16.69
C ILE A 302 8.90 0.02 16.26
N GLY A 303 8.90 0.98 17.23
CA GLY A 303 8.50 2.34 16.96
C GLY A 303 6.98 2.51 16.89
N ASP A 304 6.37 2.64 18.06
CA ASP A 304 5.02 3.21 18.22
C ASP A 304 5.09 4.74 18.02
N ASP A 305 6.02 5.16 17.15
CA ASP A 305 6.39 6.54 16.87
C ASP A 305 5.76 7.08 15.56
N GLY A 306 4.89 6.30 14.93
CA GLY A 306 4.06 6.77 13.82
C GLY A 306 3.09 7.87 14.26
N TRP A 307 2.76 8.79 13.35
CA TRP A 307 1.72 9.76 13.63
C TRP A 307 0.35 9.08 13.85
N ARG A 308 -0.25 9.25 15.01
CA ARG A 308 -1.52 8.58 15.41
C ARG A 308 -2.69 8.86 14.47
N GLY A 309 -2.69 9.99 13.76
CA GLY A 309 -3.68 10.26 12.72
C GLY A 309 -3.70 9.24 11.60
N ALA A 310 -2.60 8.51 11.38
CA ALA A 310 -2.53 7.44 10.38
C ALA A 310 -3.49 6.27 10.68
N ASP A 311 -3.78 6.00 11.96
CA ASP A 311 -4.68 4.90 12.37
C ASP A 311 -6.13 5.16 11.95
N TYR A 312 -6.51 6.44 11.85
CA TYR A 312 -7.87 6.88 11.50
C TYR A 312 -7.96 7.38 10.06
N TRP A 313 -6.82 7.49 9.35
CA TRP A 313 -6.75 8.12 8.04
C TRP A 313 -7.65 7.42 7.02
N GLU A 314 -7.61 6.10 6.93
CA GLU A 314 -8.39 5.34 5.94
C GLU A 314 -9.90 5.56 6.07
N ALA A 315 -10.40 5.70 7.29
CA ALA A 315 -11.82 5.92 7.57
C ALA A 315 -12.31 7.33 7.14
N GLY A 316 -11.39 8.30 7.02
CA GLY A 316 -11.69 9.67 6.57
C GLY A 316 -11.81 9.84 5.05
N GLY A 317 -11.68 8.76 4.26
CA GLY A 317 -11.68 8.80 2.80
C GLY A 317 -13.03 9.17 2.19
N ASP A 318 -13.06 10.20 1.34
CA ASP A 318 -14.18 10.64 0.49
C ASP A 318 -13.63 10.94 -0.91
N ALA A 319 -13.78 10.02 -1.83
CA ALA A 319 -13.22 10.11 -3.19
C ALA A 319 -13.69 11.35 -3.97
N SER A 320 -14.81 11.96 -3.61
CA SER A 320 -15.30 13.20 -4.25
C SER A 320 -14.34 14.37 -4.02
N LEU A 321 -13.58 14.36 -2.93
CA LEU A 321 -12.60 15.39 -2.57
C LEU A 321 -11.32 15.35 -3.42
N ALA A 322 -11.16 14.37 -4.32
CA ALA A 322 -10.07 14.38 -5.30
C ALA A 322 -10.17 15.57 -6.28
N ASN A 323 -11.36 16.11 -6.47
CA ASN A 323 -11.57 17.32 -7.25
C ASN A 323 -11.55 18.56 -6.35
N LEU A 324 -10.57 19.46 -6.57
CA LEU A 324 -10.46 20.72 -5.84
C LEU A 324 -11.73 21.57 -5.90
N ASP A 325 -12.43 21.61 -7.05
CA ASP A 325 -13.65 22.41 -7.19
C ASP A 325 -14.76 21.94 -6.25
N VAL A 326 -14.82 20.64 -5.95
CA VAL A 326 -15.77 20.07 -4.98
C VAL A 326 -15.44 20.60 -3.58
N VAL A 327 -14.16 20.59 -3.18
CA VAL A 327 -13.73 21.14 -1.90
C VAL A 327 -14.05 22.64 -1.80
N LEU A 328 -13.70 23.39 -2.86
CA LEU A 328 -13.99 24.82 -2.90
C LEU A 328 -15.50 25.10 -2.85
N ALA A 329 -16.34 24.36 -3.58
CA ALA A 329 -17.78 24.54 -3.60
C ALA A 329 -18.43 24.27 -2.24
N ARG A 330 -18.01 23.19 -1.55
CA ARG A 330 -18.55 22.76 -0.25
C ARG A 330 -18.11 23.65 0.91
N SER A 331 -17.01 24.39 0.76
CA SER A 331 -16.40 25.16 1.85
C SER A 331 -16.93 26.59 1.94
N GLU A 332 -17.10 27.11 3.14
CA GLU A 332 -17.33 28.52 3.41
C GLU A 332 -16.03 29.35 3.44
N VAL A 333 -14.95 28.72 3.90
CA VAL A 333 -13.60 29.29 3.99
C VAL A 333 -12.58 28.20 3.72
N VAL A 334 -11.46 28.55 3.09
CA VAL A 334 -10.35 27.63 2.85
C VAL A 334 -9.03 28.24 3.33
N THR A 335 -8.08 27.39 3.72
CA THR A 335 -6.68 27.75 3.97
C THR A 335 -5.78 26.98 3.02
N PHE A 336 -4.64 27.53 2.68
CA PHE A 336 -3.66 26.97 1.77
C PHE A 336 -2.33 26.75 2.48
N GLY A 337 -1.68 25.60 2.25
CA GLY A 337 -0.34 25.29 2.72
C GLY A 337 0.56 24.81 1.61
N GLY A 338 1.85 25.06 1.74
CA GLY A 338 2.85 24.63 0.75
C GLY A 338 4.21 24.37 1.36
N ASP A 339 4.78 23.17 1.13
CA ASP A 339 6.07 22.74 1.68
C ASP A 339 6.91 21.96 0.67
N GLY A 340 8.24 22.14 0.75
CA GLY A 340 9.20 21.39 -0.07
C GLY A 340 9.69 22.12 -1.31
N GLY A 341 10.12 21.40 -2.36
CA GLY A 341 10.50 21.97 -3.66
C GLY A 341 11.97 21.88 -4.03
N GLY A 342 12.70 20.85 -3.56
CA GLY A 342 14.06 20.52 -4.01
C GLY A 342 14.06 19.72 -5.34
N LEU A 343 15.25 19.56 -5.95
CA LEU A 343 15.42 18.76 -7.18
C LEU A 343 15.20 17.25 -6.94
N ASP A 344 15.36 16.79 -5.72
CA ASP A 344 15.24 15.40 -5.29
C ASP A 344 14.11 15.20 -4.26
N ASP A 345 13.24 16.20 -4.09
CA ASP A 345 12.14 16.20 -3.14
C ASP A 345 10.79 16.53 -3.81
N LEU A 346 9.72 16.44 -3.05
CA LEU A 346 8.39 16.85 -3.51
C LEU A 346 8.13 18.31 -3.09
N LEU A 347 7.31 19.01 -3.88
CA LEU A 347 6.65 20.24 -3.48
C LEU A 347 5.19 19.88 -3.19
N GLY A 348 4.82 19.87 -1.92
CA GLY A 348 3.46 19.62 -1.47
C GLY A 348 2.59 20.86 -1.51
N ALA A 349 1.34 20.71 -1.90
CA ALA A 349 0.30 21.72 -1.78
C ALA A 349 -0.93 21.11 -1.11
N ALA A 350 -1.53 21.85 -0.18
CA ALA A 350 -2.72 21.43 0.53
C ALA A 350 -3.75 22.57 0.59
N VAL A 351 -5.02 22.21 0.45
CA VAL A 351 -6.16 23.08 0.68
C VAL A 351 -7.03 22.43 1.74
N ILE A 352 -7.29 23.14 2.84
CA ILE A 352 -8.26 22.71 3.85
C ILE A 352 -9.45 23.63 3.78
N GLY A 353 -10.61 23.06 3.50
CA GLY A 353 -11.89 23.74 3.51
C GLY A 353 -12.71 23.39 4.73
N ARG A 354 -13.46 24.37 5.26
CA ARG A 354 -14.46 24.16 6.31
C ARG A 354 -15.86 24.24 5.73
N GLU A 355 -16.62 23.16 5.87
CA GLU A 355 -18.02 23.14 5.42
C GLU A 355 -18.88 24.14 6.20
N LYS A 356 -19.83 24.77 5.52
CA LYS A 356 -20.68 25.82 6.10
C LYS A 356 -21.58 25.30 7.22
N ILE A 357 -22.22 24.14 7.05
CA ILE A 357 -23.22 23.63 8.00
C ILE A 357 -22.58 22.69 9.01
N THR A 358 -21.89 21.67 8.56
CA THR A 358 -21.34 20.60 9.41
C THR A 358 -20.09 20.99 10.14
N ARG A 359 -19.41 22.05 9.70
CA ARG A 359 -18.10 22.52 10.19
C ARG A 359 -16.99 21.47 10.01
N ARG A 360 -17.22 20.42 9.22
CA ARG A 360 -16.21 19.41 8.87
C ARG A 360 -15.07 20.04 8.09
N TRP A 361 -13.89 19.50 8.26
CA TRP A 361 -12.73 19.87 7.46
C TRP A 361 -12.63 18.94 6.25
N LEU A 362 -12.42 19.53 5.08
CA LEU A 362 -12.26 18.84 3.81
C LEU A 362 -10.85 19.12 3.29
N ILE A 363 -10.06 18.07 3.13
CA ILE A 363 -8.67 18.19 2.67
C ILE A 363 -8.57 17.80 1.20
N TRP A 364 -7.94 18.67 0.43
CA TRP A 364 -7.43 18.38 -0.90
C TRP A 364 -5.91 18.55 -0.93
N ASN A 365 -5.21 17.62 -1.61
CA ASN A 365 -3.76 17.62 -1.72
C ASN A 365 -3.32 17.41 -3.15
N HIS A 366 -2.15 17.98 -3.46
CA HIS A 366 -1.42 17.70 -4.69
C HIS A 366 0.08 17.83 -4.42
N ALA A 367 0.88 17.11 -5.20
CA ALA A 367 2.32 17.28 -5.17
C ALA A 367 2.88 17.60 -6.56
N PHE A 368 4.01 18.29 -6.56
CA PHE A 368 4.81 18.54 -7.75
C PHE A 368 6.21 18.00 -7.51
N ALA A 369 6.87 17.53 -8.58
CA ALA A 369 8.25 17.07 -8.50
C ALA A 369 9.02 17.45 -9.76
N HIS A 370 10.30 17.75 -9.61
CA HIS A 370 11.19 17.87 -10.76
C HIS A 370 11.54 16.48 -11.31
N GLU A 371 11.61 16.29 -12.63
CA GLU A 371 11.87 14.97 -13.24
C GLU A 371 13.18 14.31 -12.75
N LYS A 372 14.17 15.08 -12.31
CA LYS A 372 15.40 14.57 -11.70
C LYS A 372 15.15 13.70 -10.46
N VAL A 373 14.03 13.84 -9.77
CA VAL A 373 13.68 12.98 -8.64
C VAL A 373 13.66 11.51 -9.06
N LEU A 374 13.23 11.20 -10.29
CA LEU A 374 13.18 9.83 -10.81
C LEU A 374 14.58 9.21 -11.02
N GLU A 375 15.57 10.05 -11.32
CA GLU A 375 16.96 9.62 -11.52
C GLU A 375 17.70 9.47 -10.18
N VAL A 376 17.47 10.40 -9.25
CA VAL A 376 18.13 10.45 -7.94
C VAL A 376 17.52 9.43 -6.99
N ARG A 377 16.18 9.28 -7.01
CA ARG A 377 15.43 8.40 -6.12
C ARG A 377 14.86 7.20 -6.88
N LYS A 378 15.75 6.40 -7.44
CA LYS A 378 15.37 5.21 -8.26
C LYS A 378 14.54 4.18 -7.52
N ASP A 379 14.70 4.08 -6.22
CA ASP A 379 13.97 3.18 -5.32
C ASP A 379 12.48 3.51 -5.21
N ILE A 380 12.11 4.80 -5.23
CA ILE A 380 10.71 5.25 -5.20
C ILE A 380 10.18 5.73 -6.56
N ALA A 381 11.03 5.82 -7.58
CA ALA A 381 10.64 6.31 -8.91
C ALA A 381 9.41 5.60 -9.51
N PRO A 382 9.28 4.25 -9.46
CA PRO A 382 8.08 3.58 -9.96
C PRO A 382 6.80 4.05 -9.26
N ARG A 383 6.86 4.25 -7.94
CA ARG A 383 5.73 4.74 -7.15
C ARG A 383 5.36 6.18 -7.50
N LEU A 384 6.37 7.05 -7.73
CA LEU A 384 6.12 8.43 -8.15
C LEU A 384 5.45 8.48 -9.53
N LEU A 385 5.81 7.59 -10.45
CA LEU A 385 5.17 7.47 -11.76
C LEU A 385 3.70 7.02 -11.62
N ASP A 386 3.40 6.06 -10.72
CA ASP A 386 2.03 5.65 -10.43
C ASP A 386 1.19 6.84 -9.91
N PHE A 387 1.74 7.65 -9.00
CA PHE A 387 1.06 8.86 -8.49
C PHE A 387 0.84 9.92 -9.58
N ALA A 388 1.78 10.03 -10.53
CA ALA A 388 1.61 10.93 -11.66
C ALA A 388 0.50 10.47 -12.60
N GLU A 389 0.37 9.16 -12.83
CA GLU A 389 -0.72 8.59 -13.63
C GLU A 389 -2.09 8.74 -12.96
N GLU A 390 -2.15 8.64 -11.63
CA GLU A 390 -3.35 8.94 -10.83
C GLU A 390 -3.67 10.44 -10.73
N ARG A 391 -2.80 11.31 -11.26
CA ARG A 391 -2.93 12.76 -11.19
C ARG A 391 -2.88 13.35 -9.77
N SER A 392 -2.33 12.62 -8.81
CA SER A 392 -2.04 13.14 -7.47
C SER A 392 -0.65 13.79 -7.37
N LEU A 393 0.23 13.51 -8.34
CA LEU A 393 1.54 14.10 -8.52
C LEU A 393 1.68 14.67 -9.94
N THR A 394 2.32 15.84 -10.08
CA THR A 394 2.73 16.39 -11.37
C THR A 394 4.25 16.40 -11.49
N ILE A 395 4.80 15.69 -12.49
CA ILE A 395 6.24 15.70 -12.79
C ILE A 395 6.51 16.83 -13.78
N CYS A 396 7.45 17.71 -13.42
CA CYS A 396 7.82 18.91 -14.15
C CYS A 396 9.24 18.78 -14.73
N LYS A 397 9.46 19.30 -15.93
CA LYS A 397 10.75 19.24 -16.63
C LYS A 397 11.77 20.28 -16.14
N SER A 398 11.30 21.31 -15.44
CA SER A 398 12.17 22.37 -14.91
C SER A 398 11.63 22.91 -13.59
N ALA A 399 12.52 23.51 -12.78
CA ALA A 399 12.14 24.20 -11.55
C ALA A 399 11.18 25.38 -11.82
N ALA A 400 11.35 26.07 -12.95
CA ALA A 400 10.44 27.15 -13.35
C ALA A 400 9.02 26.64 -13.64
N GLU A 401 8.90 25.52 -14.36
CA GLU A 401 7.60 24.87 -14.60
C GLU A 401 6.95 24.42 -13.31
N LEU A 402 7.72 23.81 -12.39
CA LEU A 402 7.25 23.35 -11.10
C LEU A 402 6.66 24.51 -10.30
N MET A 403 7.40 25.61 -10.18
CA MET A 403 6.94 26.80 -9.46
C MET A 403 5.75 27.48 -10.16
N ALA A 404 5.72 27.51 -11.49
CA ALA A 404 4.59 28.07 -12.24
C ALA A 404 3.30 27.27 -11.98
N LYS A 405 3.35 25.93 -12.04
CA LYS A 405 2.19 25.07 -11.79
C LYS A 405 1.68 25.16 -10.35
N PHE A 406 2.59 25.28 -9.38
CA PHE A 406 2.22 25.53 -7.99
C PHE A 406 1.50 26.88 -7.85
N GLY A 407 2.03 27.93 -8.48
CA GLY A 407 1.38 29.24 -8.51
C GLY A 407 0.02 29.24 -9.22
N ASP A 408 -0.14 28.49 -10.32
CA ASP A 408 -1.42 28.37 -11.05
C ASP A 408 -2.48 27.67 -10.20
N LEU A 409 -2.08 26.64 -9.45
CA LEU A 409 -2.94 26.01 -8.46
C LEU A 409 -3.42 27.01 -7.41
N PHE A 410 -2.50 27.80 -6.86
CA PHE A 410 -2.83 28.84 -5.89
C PHE A 410 -3.78 29.89 -6.50
N ALA A 411 -3.52 30.36 -7.72
CA ALA A 411 -4.38 31.33 -8.41
C ALA A 411 -5.83 30.83 -8.51
N ARG A 412 -6.02 29.54 -8.76
CA ARG A 412 -7.36 28.90 -8.79
C ARG A 412 -8.02 28.96 -7.40
N VAL A 413 -7.26 28.71 -6.33
CA VAL A 413 -7.78 28.80 -4.97
C VAL A 413 -8.10 30.25 -4.62
N LEU A 414 -7.24 31.21 -4.96
CA LEU A 414 -7.44 32.64 -4.75
C LEU A 414 -8.70 33.13 -5.49
N ALA A 415 -8.89 32.73 -6.74
CA ALA A 415 -10.05 33.10 -7.56
C ALA A 415 -11.39 32.60 -6.99
N SER A 416 -11.37 31.57 -6.13
CA SER A 416 -12.58 31.12 -5.42
C SER A 416 -13.16 32.16 -4.45
N GLY A 417 -12.36 33.16 -4.07
CA GLY A 417 -12.75 34.18 -3.08
C GLY A 417 -12.88 33.67 -1.64
N LYS A 418 -12.47 32.42 -1.36
CA LYS A 418 -12.70 31.77 -0.06
C LYS A 418 -11.49 31.77 0.90
N LEU A 419 -10.32 32.26 0.43
CA LEU A 419 -9.18 32.49 1.32
C LEU A 419 -9.47 33.69 2.26
N PRO A 420 -9.12 33.61 3.55
CA PRO A 420 -9.20 34.75 4.47
C PRO A 420 -8.36 35.92 3.95
N GLU A 421 -8.70 37.13 4.35
CA GLU A 421 -7.93 38.34 3.98
C GLU A 421 -6.55 38.40 4.67
N LYS A 422 -6.44 37.70 5.81
CA LYS A 422 -5.20 37.58 6.56
C LYS A 422 -4.94 36.13 6.92
N ASP A 423 -3.66 35.78 6.96
CA ASP A 423 -3.21 34.45 7.45
C ASP A 423 -3.93 33.28 6.76
N GLY A 424 -4.22 33.38 5.45
CA GLY A 424 -4.90 32.36 4.67
C GLY A 424 -3.95 31.37 4.00
N VAL A 425 -2.64 31.70 3.92
CA VAL A 425 -1.59 30.93 3.25
C VAL A 425 -0.45 30.67 4.23
N GLY A 426 -0.14 29.41 4.49
CA GLY A 426 0.95 28.97 5.38
C GLY A 426 2.14 28.43 4.59
N LEU A 427 3.33 28.95 4.86
CA LEU A 427 4.60 28.47 4.31
C LEU A 427 5.69 28.52 5.38
N ASP A 428 6.61 27.53 5.36
CA ASP A 428 7.85 27.61 6.16
C ASP A 428 8.70 28.78 5.67
N PRO A 429 9.30 29.60 6.56
CA PRO A 429 10.16 30.72 6.17
C PRO A 429 11.46 30.29 5.44
N ASN A 430 11.86 29.01 5.51
CA ASN A 430 13.09 28.53 4.92
C ASN A 430 12.87 28.10 3.46
N ASN A 431 13.74 28.55 2.55
CA ASN A 431 13.77 28.14 1.12
C ASN A 431 12.50 28.39 0.29
N VAL A 432 11.62 29.32 0.72
CA VAL A 432 10.33 29.58 0.07
C VAL A 432 10.29 30.85 -0.80
N ALA A 433 11.41 31.52 -1.00
CA ALA A 433 11.43 32.79 -1.75
C ALA A 433 10.79 32.66 -3.14
N ALA A 434 11.12 31.61 -3.89
CA ALA A 434 10.54 31.33 -5.20
C ALA A 434 9.04 31.02 -5.14
N MET A 435 8.58 30.32 -4.11
CA MET A 435 7.14 30.09 -3.89
C MET A 435 6.42 31.41 -3.63
N ILE A 436 6.91 32.22 -2.68
CA ILE A 436 6.30 33.52 -2.34
C ILE A 436 6.23 34.41 -3.58
N GLU A 437 7.31 34.51 -4.36
CA GLU A 437 7.35 35.28 -5.60
C GLU A 437 6.25 34.83 -6.58
N GLN A 438 6.07 33.52 -6.74
CA GLN A 438 5.04 32.97 -7.61
C GLN A 438 3.61 33.27 -7.08
N LEU A 439 3.38 33.20 -5.78
CA LEU A 439 2.09 33.51 -5.20
C LEU A 439 1.77 35.02 -5.32
N MET A 440 2.75 35.88 -5.03
CA MET A 440 2.58 37.35 -5.14
C MET A 440 2.35 37.78 -6.61
N SER A 441 3.07 37.19 -7.56
CA SER A 441 2.87 37.46 -9.00
C SER A 441 1.47 37.10 -9.49
N ARG A 442 0.76 36.22 -8.77
CA ARG A 442 -0.62 35.82 -9.05
C ARG A 442 -1.66 36.55 -8.20
N GLY A 443 -1.25 37.63 -7.54
CA GLY A 443 -2.14 38.54 -6.83
C GLY A 443 -2.35 38.20 -5.35
N MET A 444 -1.48 37.40 -4.71
CA MET A 444 -1.51 37.20 -3.27
C MET A 444 -1.14 38.50 -2.54
N PRO A 445 -2.01 39.07 -1.71
CA PRO A 445 -1.62 40.17 -0.80
C PRO A 445 -0.66 39.66 0.27
N ASP A 446 0.31 40.47 0.66
CA ASP A 446 1.29 40.09 1.70
C ASP A 446 0.60 39.74 3.03
N THR A 447 -0.54 40.35 3.34
CA THR A 447 -1.34 40.08 4.55
C THR A 447 -1.90 38.65 4.62
N MET A 448 -2.04 37.95 3.47
CA MET A 448 -2.50 36.58 3.44
C MET A 448 -1.42 35.60 3.85
N LEU A 449 -0.14 35.95 3.68
CA LEU A 449 0.97 35.06 3.99
C LEU A 449 1.20 34.99 5.49
N ARG A 450 1.23 33.77 6.02
CA ARG A 450 1.72 33.45 7.35
C ARG A 450 2.96 32.58 7.26
N ARG A 451 4.06 33.07 7.80
CA ARG A 451 5.30 32.29 7.94
C ARG A 451 5.16 31.37 9.14
N LEU A 452 5.24 30.07 8.91
CA LEU A 452 5.05 29.02 9.91
C LEU A 452 6.36 28.29 10.12
N ILE A 453 6.97 28.45 11.29
CA ILE A 453 8.16 27.70 11.66
C ILE A 453 7.76 26.24 11.85
N GLN A 454 8.38 25.34 11.08
CA GLN A 454 8.18 23.90 11.25
C GLN A 454 8.74 23.41 12.59
N GLY A 455 8.21 22.31 13.07
CA GLY A 455 8.61 21.70 14.34
C GLY A 455 7.51 21.78 15.40
N PRO A 456 7.85 21.94 16.70
CA PRO A 456 6.87 21.92 17.79
C PRO A 456 5.73 22.96 17.68
N ALA A 457 5.95 24.04 16.94
CA ALA A 457 4.93 25.05 16.67
C ALA A 457 3.72 24.51 15.88
N LEU A 458 3.88 23.45 15.11
CA LEU A 458 2.80 22.77 14.39
C LEU A 458 2.09 21.68 15.22
N SER A 459 2.51 21.42 16.47
CA SER A 459 1.88 20.40 17.32
C SER A 459 0.36 20.54 17.46
N PRO A 460 -0.22 21.76 17.61
CA PRO A 460 -1.66 21.90 17.68
C PRO A 460 -2.38 21.45 16.39
N ALA A 461 -1.75 21.61 15.21
CA ALA A 461 -2.29 21.11 13.95
C ALA A 461 -2.32 19.59 13.92
N TRP A 462 -1.24 18.94 14.34
CA TRP A 462 -1.14 17.49 14.39
C TRP A 462 -2.19 16.89 15.31
N TRP A 463 -2.28 17.36 16.56
CA TRP A 463 -3.27 16.88 17.53
C TRP A 463 -4.71 17.20 17.10
N GLY A 464 -4.93 18.37 16.50
CA GLY A 464 -6.25 18.75 15.98
C GLY A 464 -6.71 17.85 14.83
N MET A 465 -5.81 17.50 13.90
CA MET A 465 -6.11 16.57 12.82
C MET A 465 -6.36 15.14 13.35
N GLU A 466 -5.55 14.66 14.31
CA GLU A 466 -5.76 13.36 14.96
C GLU A 466 -7.16 13.23 15.54
N MET A 467 -7.55 14.20 16.36
CA MET A 467 -8.88 14.21 16.98
C MET A 467 -10.00 14.26 15.95
N LYS A 468 -9.87 15.13 14.94
CA LYS A 468 -10.89 15.26 13.89
C LYS A 468 -11.01 14.02 13.00
N LEU A 469 -9.91 13.32 12.74
CA LEU A 469 -9.92 12.04 12.05
C LEU A 469 -10.61 10.97 12.91
N ALA A 470 -10.28 10.87 14.20
CA ALA A 470 -10.89 9.93 15.13
C ALA A 470 -12.40 10.15 15.26
N ASP A 471 -12.83 11.42 15.33
CA ASP A 471 -14.25 11.81 15.44
C ASP A 471 -15.00 11.82 14.10
N GLY A 472 -14.33 11.52 12.98
CA GLY A 472 -14.92 11.55 11.64
C GLY A 472 -15.36 12.95 11.19
N THR A 473 -14.78 14.02 11.77
CA THR A 473 -15.05 15.43 11.41
C THR A 473 -14.02 16.03 10.46
N LEU A 474 -13.10 15.20 9.94
CA LEU A 474 -12.16 15.53 8.89
C LEU A 474 -12.27 14.48 7.79
N SER A 475 -12.34 14.91 6.54
CA SER A 475 -12.34 14.02 5.38
C SER A 475 -11.29 14.45 4.36
N HIS A 476 -10.78 13.48 3.60
CA HIS A 476 -9.78 13.67 2.55
C HIS A 476 -10.06 12.76 1.34
N ALA A 477 -9.40 13.01 0.22
CA ALA A 477 -9.66 12.28 -1.03
C ALA A 477 -9.29 10.78 -1.02
N GLY A 478 -8.54 10.30 -0.03
CA GLY A 478 -8.04 8.92 0.00
C GLY A 478 -6.99 8.61 -1.06
N LEU A 479 -6.29 9.64 -1.60
CA LEU A 479 -5.28 9.49 -2.65
C LEU A 479 -4.13 8.60 -2.20
N ALA A 480 -3.64 7.73 -3.09
CA ALA A 480 -2.54 6.81 -2.79
C ALA A 480 -1.25 7.55 -2.40
N LEU A 481 -0.98 8.71 -3.01
CA LEU A 481 0.11 9.60 -2.60
C LEU A 481 0.01 9.95 -1.12
N MET A 482 -1.16 10.42 -0.65
CA MET A 482 -1.33 10.85 0.75
C MET A 482 -1.32 9.66 1.71
N ASN A 483 -1.87 8.52 1.34
CA ASN A 483 -1.80 7.30 2.14
C ASN A 483 -0.33 6.88 2.36
N TRP A 484 0.51 6.99 1.32
CA TRP A 484 1.94 6.74 1.43
C TRP A 484 2.66 7.77 2.29
N VAL A 485 2.39 9.05 2.08
CA VAL A 485 3.02 10.16 2.81
C VAL A 485 2.69 10.12 4.30
N VAL A 486 1.43 9.84 4.65
CA VAL A 486 0.97 9.67 6.04
C VAL A 486 1.66 8.49 6.71
N GLY A 487 1.82 7.37 5.99
CA GLY A 487 2.56 6.20 6.48
C GLY A 487 4.05 6.45 6.72
N ASN A 488 4.63 7.49 6.11
CA ASN A 488 6.04 7.87 6.28
C ASN A 488 6.27 8.81 7.49
N ALA A 489 5.23 9.26 8.16
CA ALA A 489 5.33 10.26 9.22
C ALA A 489 5.71 9.61 10.55
N LYS A 490 6.82 10.07 11.14
CA LYS A 490 7.33 9.68 12.45
C LYS A 490 7.19 10.83 13.44
N VAL A 491 6.73 10.55 14.65
CA VAL A 491 6.61 11.53 15.74
C VAL A 491 7.87 11.50 16.60
N GLU A 492 8.52 12.62 16.73
CA GLU A 492 9.58 12.83 17.71
C GLU A 492 9.12 13.81 18.79
N PRO A 493 9.04 13.39 20.06
CA PRO A 493 8.75 14.33 21.16
C PRO A 493 9.81 15.43 21.24
N ARG A 494 9.38 16.68 21.36
CA ARG A 494 10.26 17.86 21.52
C ARG A 494 9.71 18.81 22.58
N GLY A 495 10.20 18.71 23.80
CA GLY A 495 9.68 19.47 24.93
C GLY A 495 8.19 19.17 25.16
N ASN A 496 7.34 20.21 25.13
CA ASN A 496 5.89 20.08 25.29
C ASN A 496 5.15 19.87 23.97
N GLY A 497 5.85 19.61 22.86
CA GLY A 497 5.28 19.43 21.53
C GLY A 497 5.84 18.20 20.83
N ILE A 498 5.45 18.05 19.57
CA ILE A 498 5.93 16.99 18.68
C ILE A 498 6.54 17.59 17.41
N LEU A 499 7.53 16.91 16.87
CA LEU A 499 8.08 17.13 15.55
C LEU A 499 7.70 15.94 14.67
N ILE A 500 7.14 16.18 13.50
CA ILE A 500 6.96 15.14 12.51
C ILE A 500 8.18 15.10 11.61
N THR A 501 8.81 13.93 11.55
CA THR A 501 10.00 13.65 10.73
C THR A 501 9.73 12.51 9.75
N LYS A 502 10.66 12.29 8.84
CA LYS A 502 10.60 11.18 7.89
C LYS A 502 11.02 9.87 8.60
N GLN A 503 10.24 8.82 8.46
CA GLN A 503 10.51 7.52 9.08
C GLN A 503 11.82 6.89 8.57
N GLN A 504 12.18 7.14 7.31
CA GLN A 504 13.45 6.73 6.71
C GLN A 504 14.09 7.88 5.95
N ALA A 505 15.31 8.24 6.35
CA ALA A 505 16.07 9.27 5.64
C ALA A 505 16.31 8.83 4.18
N GLY A 506 15.94 9.70 3.23
CA GLY A 506 16.18 9.50 1.80
C GLY A 506 15.09 8.77 1.03
N ARG A 507 14.31 7.87 1.62
CA ARG A 507 13.22 7.12 0.94
C ARG A 507 11.84 7.68 1.25
N ALA A 508 11.62 8.10 2.47
CA ALA A 508 10.34 8.66 2.91
C ALA A 508 10.18 10.11 2.46
N LYS A 509 8.98 10.47 2.01
CA LYS A 509 8.56 11.83 1.68
C LYS A 509 7.36 12.18 2.54
N ILE A 510 7.35 13.38 3.12
CA ILE A 510 6.26 13.88 3.96
C ILE A 510 5.81 15.30 3.58
N ASP A 511 6.40 15.91 2.56
CA ASP A 511 6.18 17.31 2.17
C ASP A 511 4.68 17.65 1.95
N PRO A 512 3.86 16.82 1.28
CA PRO A 512 2.42 17.08 1.17
C PRO A 512 1.68 17.02 2.51
N LEU A 513 2.17 16.24 3.48
CA LEU A 513 1.58 16.17 4.81
C LEU A 513 1.98 17.39 5.67
N ILE A 514 3.21 17.88 5.53
CA ILE A 514 3.65 19.13 6.16
C ILE A 514 2.83 20.29 5.61
N ALA A 515 2.67 20.41 4.28
CA ALA A 515 1.78 21.39 3.66
C ALA A 515 0.34 21.32 4.22
N THR A 516 -0.14 20.09 4.51
CA THR A 516 -1.46 19.90 5.15
C THR A 516 -1.47 20.44 6.57
N ALA A 517 -0.41 20.20 7.35
CA ALA A 517 -0.33 20.73 8.73
C ALA A 517 -0.24 22.26 8.75
N GLU A 518 0.44 22.87 7.77
CA GLU A 518 0.50 24.33 7.61
C GLU A 518 -0.88 24.93 7.26
N ALA A 519 -1.66 24.29 6.41
CA ALA A 519 -3.05 24.69 6.18
C ALA A 519 -3.93 24.45 7.41
N ALA A 520 -3.70 23.33 8.15
CA ALA A 520 -4.49 22.95 9.31
C ALA A 520 -4.29 23.89 10.50
N ILE A 521 -3.06 24.36 10.75
CA ILE A 521 -2.82 25.32 11.84
C ILE A 521 -3.58 26.63 11.58
N LEU A 522 -3.60 27.11 10.34
CA LEU A 522 -4.36 28.30 9.96
C LEU A 522 -5.87 28.08 10.11
N MET A 523 -6.37 26.93 9.70
CA MET A 523 -7.80 26.59 9.85
C MET A 523 -8.19 26.45 11.33
N SER A 524 -7.26 25.99 12.20
CA SER A 524 -7.50 25.87 13.63
C SER A 524 -7.71 27.22 14.34
N TRP A 525 -7.21 28.30 13.77
CA TRP A 525 -7.47 29.67 14.25
C TRP A 525 -8.88 30.17 13.94
N ASN A 526 -9.73 29.30 13.37
CA ASN A 526 -11.13 29.57 13.05
C ASN A 526 -11.32 30.84 12.17
N PRO A 527 -10.65 30.90 11.00
CA PRO A 527 -10.73 32.07 10.13
C PRO A 527 -12.17 32.37 9.74
N ALA A 528 -12.49 33.67 9.66
CA ALA A 528 -13.80 34.10 9.18
C ALA A 528 -13.93 33.84 7.68
N ALA A 529 -15.10 33.37 7.26
CA ALA A 529 -15.44 33.35 5.85
C ALA A 529 -15.52 34.79 5.33
N ARG A 530 -14.98 35.04 4.12
CA ARG A 530 -15.23 36.33 3.46
C ARG A 530 -16.73 36.51 3.31
N MET A 531 -17.23 37.60 3.79
CA MET A 531 -18.62 37.97 3.49
C MET A 531 -18.70 38.32 2.01
N GLY A 532 -19.45 37.53 1.24
CA GLY A 532 -19.82 37.88 -0.13
C GLY A 532 -20.42 39.27 -0.17
N SER A 533 -20.36 39.96 -1.31
CA SER A 533 -20.99 41.26 -1.51
C SER A 533 -22.40 41.23 -0.94
N ILE A 534 -22.83 42.34 -0.31
CA ILE A 534 -24.21 42.53 0.14
C ILE A 534 -25.20 42.16 -0.98
N PHE A 535 -24.82 42.37 -2.25
CA PHE A 535 -25.59 42.02 -3.44
C PHE A 535 -25.77 40.51 -3.69
N GLU A 536 -24.98 39.63 -3.06
CA GLU A 536 -25.09 38.16 -3.16
C GLU A 536 -25.98 37.56 -2.06
N ARG A 537 -26.66 38.39 -1.26
CA ARG A 537 -27.57 37.99 -0.18
C ARG A 537 -29.01 38.37 -0.50
N PRO A 538 -29.76 37.53 -1.26
CA PRO A 538 -31.17 37.81 -1.60
C PRO A 538 -32.04 38.06 -0.35
N GLU A 539 -31.70 37.40 0.77
CA GLU A 539 -32.40 37.55 2.06
C GLU A 539 -32.33 38.96 2.68
N LEU A 540 -31.32 39.76 2.32
CA LEU A 540 -31.19 41.14 2.80
C LEU A 540 -31.91 42.17 1.93
N TRP A 541 -32.47 41.72 0.80
CA TRP A 541 -33.19 42.56 -0.16
C TRP A 541 -34.72 42.28 -0.18
N GLN A 542 -35.18 41.36 0.68
CA GLN A 542 -36.61 41.22 0.89
C GLN A 542 -37.10 42.44 1.63
N THR A 543 -37.75 43.34 0.91
CA THR A 543 -38.45 44.51 1.48
C THR A 543 -39.61 44.02 2.35
N ASP A 544 -39.98 44.75 3.39
CA ASP A 544 -41.06 44.42 4.33
C ASP A 544 -42.43 44.12 3.67
N GLU A 545 -42.59 44.43 2.40
CA GLU A 545 -43.81 44.11 1.60
C GLU A 545 -43.99 42.60 1.28
N GLN A 546 -42.91 41.81 1.30
CA GLN A 546 -43.02 40.35 1.12
C GLN A 546 -43.23 39.59 2.42
N ALA A 547 -42.90 40.18 3.58
CA ALA A 547 -43.18 39.63 4.90
C ALA A 547 -44.67 39.78 5.28
N ALA A 548 -45.36 40.76 4.77
CA ALA A 548 -46.78 41.02 5.06
C ALA A 548 -47.78 40.16 4.26
N GLY A 549 -47.29 39.42 3.22
CA GLY A 549 -48.14 38.59 2.36
C GLY A 549 -48.46 37.19 2.91
N ASN A 550 -47.87 36.75 4.00
CA ASN A 550 -48.10 35.42 4.55
C ASN A 550 -48.93 35.34 5.85
N GLU A 551 -49.51 36.47 6.28
CA GLU A 551 -50.42 36.52 7.45
C GLU A 551 -51.87 36.82 7.09
N VAL A 552 -52.49 36.06 6.20
CA VAL A 552 -53.98 36.01 6.12
C VAL A 552 -54.41 34.65 5.66
N ALA A 553 -54.77 33.80 6.58
CA ALA A 553 -55.91 32.85 6.51
C ALA A 553 -55.87 31.81 7.65
N ILE A 554 -56.24 32.24 8.86
CA ILE A 554 -56.90 31.33 9.80
C ILE A 554 -58.12 32.12 10.35
N LEU A 555 -59.31 31.83 9.87
CA LEU A 555 -60.56 32.06 10.58
C LEU A 555 -61.43 30.82 10.55
N PRO A 556 -62.24 30.58 11.57
CA PRO A 556 -62.74 29.29 12.00
C PRO A 556 -64.12 28.97 11.48
N GLN A 557 -64.43 27.70 11.35
CA GLN A 557 -65.69 27.09 11.82
C GLN A 557 -65.51 25.63 12.07
#